data_871a739540adb61f72799e2b6a0af348
#
_entry.id   871a739540adb61f72799e2b6a0af348
#
_cell.length_a   1.000
_cell.length_b   1.000
_cell.length_c   1.000
_cell.angle_alpha   90.00
_cell.angle_beta   90.00
_cell.angle_gamma   90.00
#
_symmetry.space_group_name_H-M   'P 1'
#
loop_
_entity.id
_entity.type
_entity.pdbx_description
1 polymer ?
#
loop_
_entity_poly.entity_id
_entity_poly.type
_entity_poly.pdbx_seq_one_letter_code
_entity_poly.pdbx_strand_id
1 'polypeptide(L)'
;INDVGGPTANFSRPACDKQLKHGVCKNKRCLWPSVCKNMVVDESGYTQLLRDLRQLPGVKKVFVRSGIRFDYTMADASDEFLRELLEHHVSGQLRVAPEHVSDAVLSVMGKPSRAVYDAFCRKFERLNREYGLKQYVVPYLISSHPGSTMKEAVDLAEAVRDMGYMPEQVQD
;
A
#
# COMPACT_ATOMS: atom_id res chain seq x y z
N ILE A 1 -1.24 19.72 -8.12
CA ILE A 1 -1.72 18.43 -8.64
C ILE A 1 -2.32 17.68 -7.46
N ASN A 2 -3.63 17.37 -7.57
CA ASN A 2 -4.37 16.83 -6.42
C ASN A 2 -4.15 15.34 -6.17
N ASP A 3 -3.85 14.56 -7.20
CA ASP A 3 -3.61 13.13 -7.06
C ASP A 3 -2.80 12.56 -8.23
N VAL A 4 -1.75 11.85 -7.90
CA VAL A 4 -0.95 11.05 -8.83
C VAL A 4 -0.94 9.59 -8.36
N GLY A 5 -1.70 9.30 -7.30
CA GLY A 5 -1.78 7.97 -6.70
C GLY A 5 -2.65 7.00 -7.48
N GLY A 6 -2.75 5.83 -6.91
CA GLY A 6 -3.60 4.73 -7.36
C GLY A 6 -3.24 3.44 -6.65
N PRO A 7 -4.14 2.45 -6.58
CA PRO A 7 -3.91 1.21 -5.83
C PRO A 7 -2.65 0.44 -6.24
N THR A 8 -2.11 0.74 -7.42
CA THR A 8 -0.91 0.09 -7.98
C THR A 8 0.03 1.08 -8.66
N ALA A 9 -0.08 2.38 -8.37
CA ALA A 9 0.71 3.41 -9.05
C ALA A 9 2.22 3.18 -8.95
N ASN A 10 2.70 2.78 -7.78
CA ASN A 10 4.09 2.43 -7.55
C ASN A 10 4.50 1.04 -8.08
N PHE A 11 3.55 0.22 -8.55
CA PHE A 11 3.80 -1.08 -9.17
C PHE A 11 3.39 -1.05 -10.66
N SER A 12 4.01 -0.17 -11.42
CA SER A 12 3.63 0.15 -12.81
C SER A 12 4.41 -0.63 -13.88
N ARG A 13 5.44 -1.38 -13.50
CA ARG A 13 6.31 -2.12 -14.42
C ARG A 13 6.11 -3.64 -14.32
N PRO A 14 6.47 -4.40 -15.37
CA PRO A 14 6.53 -5.86 -15.26
C PRO A 14 7.44 -6.29 -14.11
N ALA A 15 6.94 -7.21 -13.29
CA ALA A 15 7.63 -7.63 -12.07
C ALA A 15 8.89 -8.48 -12.31
N CYS A 16 9.06 -9.03 -13.51
CA CYS A 16 10.22 -9.85 -13.88
C CYS A 16 10.28 -10.06 -15.41
N ASP A 17 11.42 -10.54 -15.90
CA ASP A 17 11.62 -10.84 -17.33
C ASP A 17 10.61 -11.82 -17.91
N LYS A 18 10.15 -12.78 -17.11
CA LYS A 18 9.11 -13.73 -17.55
C LYS A 18 7.79 -13.01 -17.81
N GLN A 19 7.40 -12.10 -16.93
CA GLN A 19 6.18 -11.31 -17.13
C GLN A 19 6.29 -10.41 -18.36
N LEU A 20 7.45 -9.81 -18.56
CA LEU A 20 7.72 -8.98 -19.74
C LEU A 20 7.57 -9.75 -21.05
N LYS A 21 8.06 -11.01 -21.11
CA LYS A 21 8.08 -11.83 -22.33
C LYS A 21 6.81 -12.64 -22.56
N HIS A 22 6.17 -13.10 -21.51
CA HIS A 22 5.09 -14.12 -21.57
C HIS A 22 3.81 -13.71 -20.83
N GLY A 23 3.75 -12.48 -20.29
CA GLY A 23 2.62 -12.02 -19.49
C GLY A 23 2.60 -12.60 -18.08
N VAL A 24 1.49 -12.38 -17.38
CA VAL A 24 1.32 -12.77 -15.98
C VAL A 24 1.31 -14.29 -15.78
N CYS A 25 1.81 -14.74 -14.65
CA CYS A 25 1.77 -16.15 -14.27
C CYS A 25 0.32 -16.59 -13.98
N LYS A 26 -0.12 -17.70 -14.57
CA LYS A 26 -1.50 -18.22 -14.39
C LYS A 26 -1.79 -18.62 -12.94
N ASN A 27 -0.83 -19.24 -12.25
CA ASN A 27 -1.03 -19.90 -10.95
C ASN A 27 -0.17 -19.27 -9.83
N LYS A 28 0.34 -18.05 -10.03
CA LYS A 28 1.20 -17.41 -9.03
C LYS A 28 1.02 -15.90 -9.07
N ARG A 29 0.87 -15.29 -7.89
CA ARG A 29 0.92 -13.84 -7.70
C ARG A 29 2.32 -13.45 -7.24
N CYS A 30 2.77 -12.23 -7.62
CA CYS A 30 4.14 -11.80 -7.33
C CYS A 30 4.38 -11.50 -5.84
N LEU A 31 3.35 -11.07 -5.12
CA LEU A 31 3.42 -10.65 -3.72
C LEU A 31 2.69 -11.61 -2.76
N TRP A 32 2.07 -12.67 -3.28
CA TRP A 32 1.32 -13.62 -2.45
C TRP A 32 1.58 -15.09 -2.89
N PRO A 33 1.63 -16.07 -1.94
CA PRO A 33 1.60 -15.93 -0.46
C PRO A 33 2.89 -15.34 0.13
N SER A 34 3.93 -15.25 -0.67
CA SER A 34 5.20 -14.61 -0.35
C SER A 34 5.74 -13.91 -1.58
N VAL A 35 6.63 -12.95 -1.38
CA VAL A 35 7.33 -12.24 -2.46
C VAL A 35 8.01 -13.25 -3.40
N CYS A 36 7.73 -13.13 -4.71
CA CYS A 36 8.30 -14.01 -5.70
C CYS A 36 9.81 -13.79 -5.80
N LYS A 37 10.59 -14.86 -5.69
CA LYS A 37 12.07 -14.78 -5.79
C LYS A 37 12.61 -14.21 -7.11
N ASN A 38 11.78 -14.23 -8.17
CA ASN A 38 12.14 -13.66 -9.47
C ASN A 38 11.62 -12.23 -9.63
N MET A 39 10.94 -11.67 -8.62
CA MET A 39 10.42 -10.32 -8.68
C MET A 39 11.57 -9.33 -8.51
N VAL A 40 11.62 -8.36 -9.40
CA VAL A 40 12.48 -7.19 -9.27
C VAL A 40 11.60 -6.04 -8.78
N VAL A 41 11.88 -5.58 -7.57
CA VAL A 41 11.19 -4.42 -6.99
C VAL A 41 11.92 -3.16 -7.46
N ASP A 42 11.20 -2.26 -8.11
CA ASP A 42 11.76 -1.01 -8.61
C ASP A 42 10.70 0.09 -8.56
N GLU A 43 10.78 0.94 -7.55
CA GLU A 43 9.94 2.13 -7.39
C GLU A 43 10.60 3.41 -7.92
N SER A 44 11.82 3.31 -8.48
CA SER A 44 12.62 4.47 -8.91
C SER A 44 11.92 5.32 -9.97
N GLY A 45 11.28 4.68 -10.94
CA GLY A 45 10.56 5.39 -12.00
C GLY A 45 9.38 6.21 -11.50
N TYR A 46 8.64 5.68 -10.52
CA TYR A 46 7.54 6.42 -9.92
C TYR A 46 8.05 7.52 -8.98
N THR A 47 9.10 7.25 -8.22
CA THR A 47 9.80 8.24 -7.40
C THR A 47 10.28 9.41 -8.25
N GLN A 48 10.91 9.12 -9.39
CA GLN A 48 11.39 10.16 -10.30
C GLN A 48 10.24 10.97 -10.91
N LEU A 49 9.15 10.31 -11.33
CA LEU A 49 7.95 11.01 -11.79
C LEU A 49 7.41 12.01 -10.75
N LEU A 50 7.33 11.62 -9.49
CA LEU A 50 6.87 12.51 -8.42
C LEU A 50 7.80 13.70 -8.23
N ARG A 51 9.12 13.48 -8.30
CA ARG A 51 10.14 14.53 -8.24
C ARG A 51 10.02 15.51 -9.41
N ASP A 52 9.89 14.99 -10.62
CA ASP A 52 9.77 15.81 -11.82
C ASP A 52 8.50 16.67 -11.78
N LEU A 53 7.37 16.08 -11.39
CA LEU A 53 6.09 16.82 -11.28
C LEU A 53 6.15 17.96 -10.28
N ARG A 54 6.82 17.80 -9.15
CA ARG A 54 6.94 18.90 -8.16
C ARG A 54 7.92 20.01 -8.56
N GLN A 55 8.78 19.75 -9.55
CA GLN A 55 9.72 20.73 -10.11
C GLN A 55 9.13 21.55 -11.27
N LEU A 56 7.97 21.15 -11.81
CA LEU A 56 7.34 21.86 -12.91
C LEU A 56 6.99 23.31 -12.53
N PRO A 57 7.27 24.28 -13.41
CA PRO A 57 6.88 25.67 -13.18
C PRO A 57 5.38 25.82 -12.88
N GLY A 58 5.07 26.55 -11.81
CA GLY A 58 3.68 26.78 -11.39
C GLY A 58 3.05 25.66 -10.55
N VAL A 59 3.69 24.51 -10.40
CA VAL A 59 3.23 23.43 -9.50
C VAL A 59 3.70 23.71 -8.09
N LYS A 60 2.75 23.93 -7.17
CA LYS A 60 3.04 24.20 -5.75
C LYS A 60 3.14 22.92 -4.92
N LYS A 61 2.28 21.94 -5.20
CA LYS A 61 2.19 20.66 -4.48
C LYS A 61 1.74 19.56 -5.44
N VAL A 62 2.25 18.37 -5.19
CA VAL A 62 1.85 17.12 -5.87
C VAL A 62 1.48 16.13 -4.80
N PHE A 63 0.24 15.64 -4.81
CA PHE A 63 -0.26 14.72 -3.80
C PHE A 63 -0.50 13.31 -4.36
N VAL A 64 -0.32 12.32 -3.49
CA VAL A 64 -0.73 10.93 -3.68
C VAL A 64 -1.87 10.66 -2.69
N ARG A 65 -3.12 10.66 -3.18
CA ARG A 65 -4.34 10.53 -2.36
C ARG A 65 -5.06 9.20 -2.54
N SER A 66 -5.10 8.68 -3.77
CA SER A 66 -5.75 7.39 -4.08
C SER A 66 -4.99 6.17 -3.55
N GLY A 67 -3.85 6.41 -2.90
CA GLY A 67 -3.07 5.38 -2.24
C GLY A 67 -1.91 4.85 -3.06
N ILE A 68 -1.29 3.82 -2.49
CA ILE A 68 -0.16 3.08 -3.07
C ILE A 68 -0.32 1.59 -2.77
N ARG A 69 0.45 0.77 -3.46
CA ARG A 69 0.61 -0.64 -3.14
C ARG A 69 1.65 -0.84 -2.04
N PHE A 70 1.22 -0.84 -0.80
CA PHE A 70 2.10 -0.87 0.38
C PHE A 70 2.94 -2.16 0.50
N ASP A 71 2.38 -3.31 0.06
CA ASP A 71 3.07 -4.59 0.06
C ASP A 71 4.22 -4.63 -0.95
N TYR A 72 4.12 -3.88 -2.05
CA TYR A 72 5.21 -3.71 -2.99
C TYR A 72 6.32 -2.84 -2.39
N THR A 73 5.96 -1.73 -1.75
CA THR A 73 6.91 -0.89 -1.01
C THR A 73 7.62 -1.65 0.11
N MET A 74 6.93 -2.59 0.78
CA MET A 74 7.55 -3.43 1.80
C MET A 74 8.48 -4.50 1.24
N ALA A 75 8.35 -4.84 -0.03
CA ALA A 75 9.26 -5.74 -0.74
C ALA A 75 10.53 -5.03 -1.26
N ASP A 76 10.53 -3.69 -1.28
CA ASP A 76 11.73 -2.90 -1.58
C ASP A 76 12.68 -2.89 -0.37
N ALA A 77 13.96 -3.15 -0.62
CA ALA A 77 15.00 -3.03 0.38
C ALA A 77 15.36 -1.56 0.68
N SER A 78 15.01 -0.65 -0.22
CA SER A 78 15.23 0.79 -0.09
C SER A 78 14.05 1.46 0.62
N ASP A 79 14.32 2.51 1.38
CA ASP A 79 13.30 3.41 1.93
C ASP A 79 13.08 4.66 1.05
N GLU A 80 13.76 4.76 -0.10
CA GLU A 80 13.85 6.00 -0.89
C GLU A 80 12.47 6.49 -1.34
N PHE A 81 11.66 5.60 -1.94
CA PHE A 81 10.32 5.94 -2.37
C PHE A 81 9.44 6.40 -1.20
N LEU A 82 9.42 5.63 -0.11
CA LEU A 82 8.56 5.96 1.04
C LEU A 82 9.00 7.27 1.71
N ARG A 83 10.29 7.58 1.76
CA ARG A 83 10.81 8.86 2.26
C ARG A 83 10.35 10.03 1.38
N GLU A 84 10.54 9.96 0.07
CA GLU A 84 10.06 10.97 -0.89
C GLU A 84 8.55 11.19 -0.75
N LEU A 85 7.79 10.08 -0.69
CA LEU A 85 6.34 10.10 -0.56
C LEU A 85 5.88 10.86 0.69
N LEU A 86 6.43 10.51 1.86
CA LEU A 86 6.03 11.09 3.14
C LEU A 86 6.40 12.58 3.24
N GLU A 87 7.60 12.92 2.83
CA GLU A 87 8.11 14.30 2.97
C GLU A 87 7.39 15.28 2.04
N HIS A 88 7.00 14.82 0.83
CA HIS A 88 6.56 15.76 -0.20
C HIS A 88 5.15 15.52 -0.74
N HIS A 89 4.59 14.30 -0.64
CA HIS A 89 3.40 13.92 -1.40
C HIS A 89 2.20 13.47 -0.56
N VAL A 90 2.36 13.33 0.76
CA VAL A 90 1.26 13.00 1.68
C VAL A 90 0.77 14.27 2.37
N SER A 91 -0.53 14.58 2.20
CA SER A 91 -1.15 15.78 2.78
C SER A 91 -1.72 15.59 4.19
N GLY A 92 -1.24 14.59 4.93
CA GLY A 92 -1.70 14.21 6.27
C GLY A 92 -2.26 12.79 6.33
N GLN A 93 -2.81 12.26 5.25
CA GLN A 93 -3.35 10.89 5.19
C GLN A 93 -2.80 10.14 3.99
N LEU A 94 -2.34 8.91 4.21
CA LEU A 94 -1.95 7.97 3.17
C LEU A 94 -2.93 6.79 3.17
N ARG A 95 -3.62 6.58 2.06
CA ARG A 95 -4.56 5.47 1.87
C ARG A 95 -3.83 4.23 1.40
N VAL A 96 -4.15 3.09 1.99
CA VAL A 96 -3.65 1.76 1.59
C VAL A 96 -4.76 0.74 1.74
N ALA A 97 -4.68 -0.36 0.98
CA ALA A 97 -5.72 -1.37 0.91
C ALA A 97 -5.26 -2.70 1.54
N PRO A 98 -5.20 -2.83 2.89
CA PRO A 98 -4.97 -4.11 3.55
C PRO A 98 -6.15 -5.06 3.39
N GLU A 99 -7.34 -4.56 3.13
CA GLU A 99 -8.61 -5.22 2.84
C GLU A 99 -9.25 -5.92 4.04
N HIS A 100 -8.50 -6.64 4.87
CA HIS A 100 -9.01 -7.35 6.05
C HIS A 100 -7.91 -7.50 7.12
N VAL A 101 -8.31 -7.95 8.31
CA VAL A 101 -7.39 -8.20 9.45
C VAL A 101 -7.15 -9.69 9.70
N SER A 102 -8.01 -10.56 9.17
CA SER A 102 -7.87 -12.02 9.28
C SER A 102 -7.02 -12.58 8.15
N ASP A 103 -5.94 -13.29 8.47
CA ASP A 103 -5.08 -13.96 7.47
C ASP A 103 -5.84 -15.05 6.69
N ALA A 104 -6.87 -15.65 7.29
CA ALA A 104 -7.72 -16.61 6.58
C ALA A 104 -8.45 -15.95 5.41
N VAL A 105 -9.06 -14.80 5.64
CA VAL A 105 -9.74 -14.01 4.60
C VAL A 105 -8.74 -13.44 3.59
N LEU A 106 -7.64 -12.87 4.06
CA LEU A 106 -6.57 -12.34 3.20
C LEU A 106 -6.00 -13.40 2.26
N SER A 107 -5.87 -14.65 2.74
CA SER A 107 -5.43 -15.78 1.92
C SER A 107 -6.41 -16.09 0.79
N VAL A 108 -7.72 -16.07 1.05
CA VAL A 108 -8.76 -16.25 0.01
C VAL A 108 -8.73 -15.11 -1.01
N MET A 109 -8.54 -13.88 -0.55
CA MET A 109 -8.36 -12.73 -1.43
C MET A 109 -7.05 -12.79 -2.24
N GLY A 110 -6.06 -13.58 -1.79
CA GLY A 110 -4.69 -13.60 -2.31
C GLY A 110 -3.96 -12.29 -2.03
N LYS A 111 -4.19 -11.75 -0.85
CA LYS A 111 -3.52 -10.56 -0.31
C LYS A 111 -2.40 -10.99 0.66
N PRO A 112 -1.39 -10.14 0.89
CA PRO A 112 -0.37 -10.38 1.90
C PRO A 112 -0.99 -10.56 3.29
N SER A 113 -0.26 -11.24 4.19
CA SER A 113 -0.70 -11.39 5.57
C SER A 113 -0.78 -10.05 6.30
N ARG A 114 -1.58 -10.01 7.36
CA ARG A 114 -1.70 -8.86 8.25
C ARG A 114 -0.33 -8.38 8.76
N ALA A 115 0.61 -9.30 9.01
CA ALA A 115 1.95 -8.96 9.46
C ALA A 115 2.70 -8.01 8.51
N VAL A 116 2.44 -8.07 7.20
CA VAL A 116 3.03 -7.16 6.21
C VAL A 116 2.45 -5.74 6.39
N TYR A 117 1.15 -5.64 6.60
CA TYR A 117 0.50 -4.35 6.87
C TYR A 117 0.98 -3.74 8.19
N ASP A 118 1.05 -4.53 9.27
CA ASP A 118 1.53 -4.06 10.56
C ASP A 118 3.00 -3.61 10.49
N ALA A 119 3.83 -4.30 9.70
CA ALA A 119 5.21 -3.89 9.45
C ALA A 119 5.29 -2.57 8.67
N PHE A 120 4.39 -2.38 7.68
CA PHE A 120 4.27 -1.12 6.96
C PHE A 120 3.88 0.04 7.88
N CYS A 121 2.88 -0.15 8.74
CA CYS A 121 2.46 0.87 9.70
C CYS A 121 3.60 1.27 10.64
N ARG A 122 4.34 0.30 11.19
CA ARG A 122 5.52 0.59 12.04
C ARG A 122 6.61 1.37 11.28
N LYS A 123 6.87 1.01 10.01
CA LYS A 123 7.84 1.72 9.17
C LYS A 123 7.37 3.15 8.89
N PHE A 124 6.10 3.33 8.55
CA PHE A 124 5.47 4.62 8.32
C PHE A 124 5.57 5.53 9.57
N GLU A 125 5.20 5.03 10.75
CA GLU A 125 5.29 5.77 12.00
C GLU A 125 6.73 6.14 12.38
N ARG A 126 7.68 5.23 12.16
CA ARG A 126 9.10 5.50 12.39
C ARG A 126 9.58 6.67 11.54
N LEU A 127 9.26 6.66 10.24
CA LEU A 127 9.65 7.73 9.33
C LEU A 127 8.93 9.05 9.65
N ASN A 128 7.65 9.02 10.03
CA ASN A 128 6.94 10.22 10.49
C ASN A 128 7.63 10.86 11.70
N ARG A 129 8.06 10.06 12.68
CA ARG A 129 8.82 10.58 13.82
C ARG A 129 10.17 11.14 13.40
N GLU A 130 10.88 10.45 12.50
CA GLU A 130 12.19 10.88 11.96
C GLU A 130 12.10 12.27 11.30
N TYR A 131 11.03 12.50 10.53
CA TYR A 131 10.80 13.78 9.81
C TYR A 131 9.97 14.80 10.60
N GLY A 132 9.51 14.50 11.81
CA GLY A 132 8.64 15.39 12.58
C GLY A 132 7.27 15.61 11.93
N LEU A 133 6.77 14.65 11.16
CA LEU A 133 5.50 14.74 10.44
C LEU A 133 4.33 14.26 11.31
N LYS A 134 3.12 14.75 10.98
CA LYS A 134 1.85 14.34 11.59
C LYS A 134 0.94 13.75 10.52
N GLN A 135 1.29 12.56 10.07
CA GLN A 135 0.55 11.86 9.02
C GLN A 135 0.02 10.52 9.55
N TYR A 136 -1.04 10.03 8.92
CA TYR A 136 -1.76 8.82 9.34
C TYR A 136 -1.98 7.89 8.14
N VAL A 137 -1.93 6.58 8.40
CA VAL A 137 -2.35 5.56 7.44
C VAL A 137 -3.85 5.38 7.58
N VAL A 138 -4.55 5.42 6.45
CA VAL A 138 -6.00 5.16 6.37
C VAL A 138 -6.22 3.86 5.61
N PRO A 139 -6.62 2.77 6.29
CA PRO A 139 -6.86 1.48 5.65
C PRO A 139 -8.20 1.46 4.91
N TYR A 140 -8.21 0.87 3.72
CA TYR A 140 -9.42 0.38 3.06
C TYR A 140 -9.70 -1.04 3.55
N LEU A 141 -10.92 -1.29 4.02
CA LEU A 141 -11.34 -2.56 4.58
C LEU A 141 -12.59 -3.07 3.86
N ILE A 142 -12.71 -4.39 3.75
CA ILE A 142 -13.85 -5.10 3.17
C ILE A 142 -14.44 -5.99 4.26
N SER A 143 -15.73 -5.83 4.58
CA SER A 143 -16.36 -6.54 5.69
C SER A 143 -16.85 -7.95 5.31
N SER A 144 -17.44 -8.13 4.15
CA SER A 144 -18.23 -9.32 3.80
C SER A 144 -17.65 -10.13 2.64
N HIS A 145 -16.32 -10.23 2.56
CA HIS A 145 -15.67 -11.01 1.49
C HIS A 145 -16.05 -12.50 1.57
N PRO A 146 -16.28 -13.19 0.43
CA PRO A 146 -16.47 -14.63 0.41
C PRO A 146 -15.37 -15.37 1.18
N GLY A 147 -15.75 -16.27 2.10
CA GLY A 147 -14.84 -16.95 3.04
C GLY A 147 -14.70 -16.27 4.40
N SER A 148 -15.28 -15.08 4.59
CA SER A 148 -15.43 -14.47 5.90
C SER A 148 -16.62 -15.10 6.65
N THR A 149 -16.43 -15.41 7.93
CA THR A 149 -17.48 -15.89 8.84
C THR A 149 -17.80 -14.81 9.88
N MET A 150 -18.75 -15.09 10.76
CA MET A 150 -19.06 -14.20 11.89
C MET A 150 -17.83 -13.93 12.76
N LYS A 151 -16.95 -14.90 12.91
CA LYS A 151 -15.70 -14.73 13.67
C LYS A 151 -14.82 -13.64 13.04
N GLU A 152 -14.55 -13.74 11.74
CA GLU A 152 -13.72 -12.75 11.03
C GLU A 152 -14.38 -11.37 10.98
N ALA A 153 -15.73 -11.31 10.95
CA ALA A 153 -16.46 -10.05 11.05
C ALA A 153 -16.26 -9.38 12.43
N VAL A 154 -16.28 -10.17 13.50
CA VAL A 154 -16.00 -9.69 14.87
C VAL A 154 -14.55 -9.24 14.97
N ASP A 155 -13.59 -10.05 14.50
CA ASP A 155 -12.16 -9.70 14.50
C ASP A 155 -11.91 -8.36 13.78
N LEU A 156 -12.61 -8.12 12.64
CA LEU A 156 -12.53 -6.86 11.93
C LEU A 156 -13.13 -5.70 12.72
N ALA A 157 -14.31 -5.90 13.31
CA ALA A 157 -14.97 -4.86 14.11
C ALA A 157 -14.14 -4.46 15.34
N GLU A 158 -13.52 -5.43 16.01
CA GLU A 158 -12.60 -5.18 17.12
C GLU A 158 -11.37 -4.39 16.66
N ALA A 159 -10.76 -4.76 15.54
CA ALA A 159 -9.63 -4.04 14.98
C ALA A 159 -9.99 -2.58 14.62
N VAL A 160 -11.18 -2.34 14.03
CA VAL A 160 -11.67 -0.99 13.74
C VAL A 160 -11.89 -0.18 15.02
N ARG A 161 -12.51 -0.78 16.06
CA ARG A 161 -12.66 -0.14 17.38
C ARG A 161 -11.30 0.28 17.95
N ASP A 162 -10.31 -0.60 17.85
CA ASP A 162 -8.97 -0.39 18.44
C ASP A 162 -8.13 0.64 17.67
N MET A 163 -8.52 0.98 16.43
CA MET A 163 -7.92 2.11 15.70
C MET A 163 -8.20 3.47 16.34
N GLY A 164 -9.23 3.59 17.18
CA GLY A 164 -9.60 4.83 17.85
C GLY A 164 -10.26 5.88 16.94
N TYR A 165 -10.56 5.54 15.69
CA TYR A 165 -11.33 6.36 14.76
C TYR A 165 -12.17 5.45 13.84
N MET A 166 -13.25 6.00 13.28
CA MET A 166 -14.08 5.26 12.33
C MET A 166 -13.53 5.46 10.91
N PRO A 167 -13.18 4.40 10.17
CA PRO A 167 -12.83 4.53 8.76
C PRO A 167 -14.01 5.08 7.96
N GLU A 168 -13.75 6.07 7.10
CA GLU A 168 -14.80 6.69 6.29
C GLU A 168 -15.31 5.80 5.15
N GLN A 169 -14.56 4.77 4.79
CA GLN A 169 -14.89 3.86 3.70
C GLN A 169 -14.66 2.41 4.12
N VAL A 170 -15.76 1.68 4.19
CA VAL A 170 -15.82 0.22 4.24
C VAL A 170 -16.60 -0.22 3.01
N GLN A 171 -16.04 -1.15 2.24
CA GLN A 171 -16.75 -1.75 1.10
C GLN A 171 -17.39 -3.07 1.53
N ASP A 172 -18.62 -3.28 1.08
CA ASP A 172 -19.38 -4.52 1.23
C ASP A 172 -19.06 -5.51 0.11
#